data_d838ce6cee3c14c36a8b98061e43212c
#
_entry.id   d838ce6cee3c14c36a8b98061e43212c
#
_cell.length_a   1.000
_cell.length_b   1.000
_cell.length_c   1.000
_cell.angle_alpha   90.00
_cell.angle_beta   90.00
_cell.angle_gamma   90.00
#
_symmetry.space_group_name_H-M   'P 1'
#
loop_
_entity.id
_entity.type
_entity.pdbx_description
1 polymer ?
#
loop_
_entity_poly.entity_id
_entity_poly.type
_entity_poly.pdbx_seq_one_letter_code
_entity_poly.pdbx_strand_id
1 'polypeptide(L)'
;MVTGWHRPTWIEIDRAAIRENIKNEQNKLPENVDLWAVVKANAYGHGIIEVARTAKEAGAKGFCVAILDEALALREAGFQDDFILVLGATRKEDANLAAKNHISLTVFREDWLEDLTLEAPLRIHLKVDSGMGRLGIRTTEEARRIEATSTNDHQLQLEGIYTHFATADQLETSYFEQQLAKFQTILTSLKNRPTYVHTANSAASLLQPQIGFDAIRFGISMYGLTPSTEIKTSLPFELKPALALYTEMVHVKELARGDSVSYGATYTATEREWVATLPIGYADGLIRHYSGFHVLVDGELAPIIGRVCMDQTIIKLPREFQTGSKVTIIGEDNGNVITADDAAQYLDTINYEVTCLLNERIPRKYLH
;
A
#
# COMPACT_ATOMS: atom_id res chain seq x y z
N MET A 1 3.84 12.28 -14.56
CA MET A 1 5.28 12.28 -14.17
C MET A 1 6.07 11.60 -15.29
N VAL A 2 7.38 11.88 -15.47
CA VAL A 2 8.20 11.26 -16.52
C VAL A 2 8.85 10.00 -15.96
N THR A 3 8.62 8.85 -16.61
CA THR A 3 9.24 7.58 -16.25
C THR A 3 10.61 7.43 -16.91
N GLY A 4 11.60 6.99 -16.16
CA GLY A 4 13.01 6.93 -16.57
C GLY A 4 13.40 5.64 -17.30
N TRP A 5 12.75 5.33 -18.43
CA TRP A 5 13.00 4.11 -19.20
C TRP A 5 14.44 3.94 -19.74
N HIS A 6 15.16 5.03 -19.88
CA HIS A 6 16.55 5.02 -20.40
C HIS A 6 17.61 5.05 -19.28
N ARG A 7 17.21 4.89 -18.03
CA ARG A 7 18.07 4.82 -16.86
C ARG A 7 18.10 3.38 -16.33
N PRO A 8 19.26 2.80 -16.03
CA PRO A 8 19.36 1.42 -15.56
C PRO A 8 18.98 1.31 -14.07
N THR A 9 17.74 1.67 -13.76
CA THR A 9 17.10 1.53 -12.44
C THR A 9 15.65 1.12 -12.66
N TRP A 10 15.20 0.03 -12.02
CA TRP A 10 13.86 -0.51 -12.23
C TRP A 10 13.33 -1.23 -10.99
N ILE A 11 12.01 -1.32 -10.94
CA ILE A 11 11.30 -2.17 -9.99
C ILE A 11 10.78 -3.39 -10.76
N GLU A 12 10.95 -4.57 -10.19
CA GLU A 12 10.28 -5.79 -10.64
C GLU A 12 9.10 -6.09 -9.74
N ILE A 13 7.96 -6.40 -10.35
CA ILE A 13 6.72 -6.79 -9.66
C ILE A 13 6.36 -8.21 -10.06
N ASP A 14 6.46 -9.13 -9.12
CA ASP A 14 6.04 -10.52 -9.28
C ASP A 14 4.53 -10.65 -9.10
N ARG A 15 3.81 -10.77 -10.23
CA ARG A 15 2.35 -10.95 -10.22
C ARG A 15 1.94 -12.34 -9.70
N ALA A 16 2.80 -13.35 -9.83
CA ALA A 16 2.51 -14.68 -9.28
C ALA A 16 2.50 -14.64 -7.75
N ALA A 17 3.42 -13.91 -7.13
CA ALA A 17 3.43 -13.68 -5.68
C ALA A 17 2.12 -13.00 -5.21
N ILE A 18 1.67 -11.95 -5.91
CA ILE A 18 0.40 -11.28 -5.60
C ILE A 18 -0.78 -12.26 -5.71
N ARG A 19 -0.86 -13.04 -6.80
CA ARG A 19 -1.92 -14.05 -6.96
C ARG A 19 -1.92 -15.10 -5.87
N GLU A 20 -0.74 -15.56 -5.47
CA GLU A 20 -0.61 -16.56 -4.42
C GLU A 20 -1.04 -16.02 -3.06
N ASN A 21 -0.59 -14.82 -2.69
CA ASN A 21 -1.01 -14.17 -1.45
C ASN A 21 -2.53 -13.99 -1.38
N ILE A 22 -3.17 -13.57 -2.48
CA ILE A 22 -4.63 -13.44 -2.56
C ILE A 22 -5.31 -14.80 -2.39
N LYS A 23 -4.86 -15.83 -3.10
CA LYS A 23 -5.44 -17.18 -3.02
C LYS A 23 -5.30 -17.80 -1.65
N ASN A 24 -4.14 -17.63 -1.01
CA ASN A 24 -3.90 -18.12 0.34
C ASN A 24 -4.86 -17.49 1.34
N GLU A 25 -5.13 -16.18 1.21
CA GLU A 25 -6.12 -15.52 2.06
C GLU A 25 -7.54 -15.99 1.73
N GLN A 26 -7.93 -16.07 0.45
CA GLN A 26 -9.27 -16.53 0.05
C GLN A 26 -9.58 -17.94 0.56
N ASN A 27 -8.61 -18.84 0.56
CA ASN A 27 -8.78 -20.21 1.05
C ASN A 27 -9.08 -20.30 2.56
N LYS A 28 -8.85 -19.22 3.31
CA LYS A 28 -9.12 -19.13 4.75
C LYS A 28 -10.44 -18.41 5.06
N LEU A 29 -10.93 -17.62 4.11
CA LEU A 29 -12.17 -16.89 4.31
C LEU A 29 -13.37 -17.84 4.24
N PRO A 30 -14.44 -17.58 5.01
CA PRO A 30 -15.72 -18.19 4.78
C PRO A 30 -16.20 -17.97 3.33
N GLU A 31 -16.92 -18.93 2.76
CA GLU A 31 -17.39 -18.88 1.35
C GLU A 31 -18.18 -17.64 0.97
N ASN A 32 -18.87 -17.03 1.95
CA ASN A 32 -19.70 -15.85 1.77
C ASN A 32 -18.97 -14.51 2.02
N VAL A 33 -17.66 -14.54 2.23
CA VAL A 33 -16.85 -13.33 2.49
C VAL A 33 -16.04 -12.96 1.26
N ASP A 34 -16.32 -11.78 0.71
CA ASP A 34 -15.60 -11.25 -0.44
C ASP A 34 -14.21 -10.73 -0.05
N LEU A 35 -13.24 -10.90 -0.94
CA LEU A 35 -11.95 -10.22 -0.84
C LEU A 35 -11.95 -9.00 -1.77
N TRP A 36 -11.79 -7.79 -1.19
CA TRP A 36 -11.57 -6.56 -1.93
C TRP A 36 -10.10 -6.16 -1.88
N ALA A 37 -9.49 -6.00 -3.04
CA ALA A 37 -8.09 -5.61 -3.18
C ALA A 37 -7.92 -4.11 -2.89
N VAL A 38 -7.04 -3.78 -1.95
CA VAL A 38 -6.73 -2.37 -1.64
C VAL A 38 -5.55 -1.92 -2.50
N VAL A 39 -5.84 -1.11 -3.52
CA VAL A 39 -4.87 -0.68 -4.55
C VAL A 39 -4.55 0.82 -4.52
N LYS A 40 -4.87 1.49 -3.41
CA LYS A 40 -4.56 2.91 -3.17
C LYS A 40 -3.05 3.20 -3.22
N ALA A 41 -2.67 4.47 -3.35
CA ALA A 41 -1.30 4.95 -3.40
C ALA A 41 -0.47 4.20 -4.46
N ASN A 42 -1.01 4.17 -5.69
CA ASN A 42 -0.43 3.43 -6.82
C ASN A 42 -0.17 1.96 -6.46
N ALA A 43 -1.16 1.30 -5.82
CA ALA A 43 -1.04 -0.07 -5.30
C ALA A 43 0.18 -0.22 -4.35
N TYR A 44 0.30 0.67 -3.35
CA TYR A 44 1.44 0.71 -2.42
C TYR A 44 2.80 0.78 -3.16
N GLY A 45 2.84 1.52 -4.26
CA GLY A 45 4.03 1.66 -5.09
C GLY A 45 4.23 0.58 -6.16
N HIS A 46 3.37 -0.44 -6.23
CA HIS A 46 3.51 -1.57 -7.16
C HIS A 46 2.91 -1.32 -8.55
N GLY A 47 2.10 -0.25 -8.73
CA GLY A 47 1.42 0.07 -9.98
C GLY A 47 -0.04 -0.36 -10.01
N ILE A 48 -0.93 0.64 -9.87
CA ILE A 48 -2.36 0.42 -9.60
C ILE A 48 -3.06 -0.43 -10.66
N ILE A 49 -2.82 -0.19 -11.95
CA ILE A 49 -3.58 -0.83 -13.03
C ILE A 49 -3.21 -2.31 -13.16
N GLU A 50 -1.93 -2.64 -13.21
CA GLU A 50 -1.48 -4.02 -13.39
C GLU A 50 -1.76 -4.87 -12.13
N VAL A 51 -1.62 -4.28 -10.95
CA VAL A 51 -1.99 -4.96 -9.69
C VAL A 51 -3.50 -5.21 -9.64
N ALA A 52 -4.34 -4.25 -10.03
CA ALA A 52 -5.79 -4.45 -10.07
C ALA A 52 -6.18 -5.57 -11.05
N ARG A 53 -5.56 -5.65 -12.24
CA ARG A 53 -5.75 -6.77 -13.18
C ARG A 53 -5.36 -8.10 -12.54
N THR A 54 -4.19 -8.16 -11.95
CA THR A 54 -3.68 -9.37 -11.27
C THR A 54 -4.60 -9.80 -10.13
N ALA A 55 -5.08 -8.87 -9.31
CA ALA A 55 -6.00 -9.15 -8.21
C ALA A 55 -7.37 -9.65 -8.72
N LYS A 56 -7.91 -9.06 -9.79
CA LYS A 56 -9.15 -9.52 -10.43
C LYS A 56 -9.00 -10.95 -10.97
N GLU A 57 -7.90 -11.23 -11.68
CA GLU A 57 -7.57 -12.57 -12.17
C GLU A 57 -7.44 -13.59 -11.03
N ALA A 58 -6.92 -13.18 -9.88
CA ALA A 58 -6.83 -14.00 -8.68
C ALA A 58 -8.17 -14.21 -7.96
N GLY A 59 -9.23 -13.49 -8.36
CA GLY A 59 -10.58 -13.67 -7.82
C GLY A 59 -11.04 -12.59 -6.84
N ALA A 60 -10.31 -11.48 -6.69
CA ALA A 60 -10.78 -10.33 -5.93
C ALA A 60 -12.10 -9.81 -6.52
N LYS A 61 -13.08 -9.51 -5.65
CA LYS A 61 -14.45 -9.13 -6.02
C LYS A 61 -14.67 -7.62 -6.13
N GLY A 62 -13.66 -6.83 -5.77
CA GLY A 62 -13.73 -5.38 -5.85
C GLY A 62 -12.41 -4.73 -5.44
N PHE A 63 -12.41 -3.40 -5.50
CA PHE A 63 -11.23 -2.59 -5.26
C PHE A 63 -11.51 -1.50 -4.23
N CYS A 64 -10.53 -1.22 -3.39
CA CYS A 64 -10.55 -0.08 -2.48
C CYS A 64 -9.40 0.86 -2.81
N VAL A 65 -9.71 2.13 -2.97
CA VAL A 65 -8.76 3.21 -3.27
C VAL A 65 -8.84 4.31 -2.21
N ALA A 66 -7.89 5.25 -2.21
CA ALA A 66 -7.90 6.34 -1.25
C ALA A 66 -8.66 7.57 -1.74
N ILE A 67 -8.57 7.89 -3.02
CA ILE A 67 -9.11 9.11 -3.64
C ILE A 67 -9.92 8.78 -4.89
N LEU A 68 -10.80 9.70 -5.27
CA LEU A 68 -11.67 9.51 -6.44
C LEU A 68 -10.87 9.39 -7.75
N ASP A 69 -9.76 10.10 -7.88
CA ASP A 69 -8.91 10.03 -9.07
C ASP A 69 -8.33 8.63 -9.31
N GLU A 70 -7.97 7.89 -8.26
CA GLU A 70 -7.54 6.48 -8.38
C GLU A 70 -8.68 5.59 -8.87
N ALA A 71 -9.92 5.84 -8.40
CA ALA A 71 -11.10 5.11 -8.86
C ALA A 71 -11.41 5.39 -10.34
N LEU A 72 -11.32 6.67 -10.75
CA LEU A 72 -11.50 7.07 -12.15
C LEU A 72 -10.43 6.46 -13.05
N ALA A 73 -9.16 6.42 -12.62
CA ALA A 73 -8.09 5.77 -13.36
C ALA A 73 -8.36 4.26 -13.58
N LEU A 74 -8.94 3.57 -12.57
CA LEU A 74 -9.37 2.18 -12.75
C LEU A 74 -10.50 2.08 -13.78
N ARG A 75 -11.50 3.00 -13.74
CA ARG A 75 -12.58 3.03 -14.76
C ARG A 75 -12.03 3.22 -16.18
N GLU A 76 -11.12 4.19 -16.36
CA GLU A 76 -10.44 4.45 -17.63
C GLU A 76 -9.62 3.24 -18.11
N ALA A 77 -9.04 2.47 -17.20
CA ALA A 77 -8.28 1.26 -17.50
C ALA A 77 -9.14 0.02 -17.82
N GLY A 78 -10.48 0.16 -17.84
CA GLY A 78 -11.42 -0.88 -18.27
C GLY A 78 -12.11 -1.67 -17.14
N PHE A 79 -11.99 -1.25 -15.89
CA PHE A 79 -12.71 -1.85 -14.75
C PHE A 79 -14.13 -1.26 -14.63
N GLN A 80 -14.96 -1.41 -15.65
CA GLN A 80 -16.25 -0.70 -15.78
C GLN A 80 -17.33 -1.21 -14.82
N ASP A 81 -17.42 -2.54 -14.63
CA ASP A 81 -18.46 -3.19 -13.85
C ASP A 81 -17.99 -3.61 -12.45
N ASP A 82 -16.70 -3.40 -12.16
CA ASP A 82 -16.10 -3.82 -10.91
C ASP A 82 -16.56 -2.91 -9.76
N PHE A 83 -16.77 -3.50 -8.58
CA PHE A 83 -17.00 -2.72 -7.36
C PHE A 83 -15.76 -1.90 -7.03
N ILE A 84 -15.91 -0.59 -6.86
CA ILE A 84 -14.82 0.32 -6.43
C ILE A 84 -15.31 1.21 -5.30
N LEU A 85 -14.61 1.18 -4.18
CA LEU A 85 -14.88 2.00 -3.00
C LEU A 85 -13.74 2.99 -2.75
N VAL A 86 -14.09 4.28 -2.68
CA VAL A 86 -13.18 5.33 -2.21
C VAL A 86 -13.22 5.39 -0.68
N LEU A 87 -12.12 5.06 -0.02
CA LEU A 87 -12.00 5.00 1.44
C LEU A 87 -11.76 6.37 2.09
N GLY A 88 -11.26 7.34 1.33
CA GLY A 88 -10.98 8.69 1.80
C GLY A 88 -12.19 9.63 1.67
N ALA A 89 -11.98 10.86 2.11
CA ALA A 89 -12.97 11.92 1.94
C ALA A 89 -13.01 12.38 0.49
N THR A 90 -14.22 12.48 -0.06
CA THR A 90 -14.48 13.07 -1.38
C THR A 90 -15.20 14.39 -1.21
N ARG A 91 -14.86 15.39 -2.02
CA ARG A 91 -15.57 16.66 -1.99
C ARG A 91 -17.03 16.46 -2.44
N LYS A 92 -17.94 17.24 -1.89
CA LYS A 92 -19.37 17.18 -2.21
C LYS A 92 -19.64 17.46 -3.69
N GLU A 93 -18.89 18.39 -4.27
CA GLU A 93 -18.99 18.78 -5.69
C GLU A 93 -18.64 17.62 -6.64
N ASP A 94 -17.87 16.65 -6.19
CA ASP A 94 -17.45 15.49 -6.98
C ASP A 94 -18.40 14.28 -6.82
N ALA A 95 -19.43 14.38 -5.98
CA ALA A 95 -20.38 13.29 -5.71
C ALA A 95 -21.09 12.80 -6.99
N ASN A 96 -21.53 13.73 -7.85
CA ASN A 96 -22.19 13.38 -9.11
C ASN A 96 -21.22 12.69 -10.10
N LEU A 97 -19.95 13.07 -10.11
CA LEU A 97 -18.93 12.41 -10.92
C LEU A 97 -18.74 10.94 -10.47
N ALA A 98 -18.70 10.69 -9.16
CA ALA A 98 -18.64 9.34 -8.62
C ALA A 98 -19.89 8.52 -8.97
N ALA A 99 -21.07 9.11 -8.79
CA ALA A 99 -22.36 8.46 -9.13
C ALA A 99 -22.41 8.02 -10.60
N LYS A 100 -22.09 8.92 -11.55
CA LYS A 100 -22.04 8.64 -12.98
C LYS A 100 -21.05 7.53 -13.37
N ASN A 101 -19.99 7.37 -12.59
CA ASN A 101 -18.99 6.34 -12.83
C ASN A 101 -19.19 5.09 -11.97
N HIS A 102 -20.34 4.94 -11.30
CA HIS A 102 -20.65 3.80 -10.45
C HIS A 102 -19.57 3.52 -9.38
N ILE A 103 -19.03 4.58 -8.78
CA ILE A 103 -18.03 4.52 -7.72
C ILE A 103 -18.72 4.73 -6.38
N SER A 104 -18.51 3.81 -5.43
CA SER A 104 -19.02 3.94 -4.07
C SER A 104 -18.15 4.89 -3.25
N LEU A 105 -18.78 5.81 -2.50
CA LEU A 105 -18.09 6.79 -1.68
C LEU A 105 -18.23 6.52 -0.19
N THR A 106 -17.18 6.86 0.57
CA THR A 106 -17.23 6.87 2.02
C THR A 106 -17.91 8.13 2.53
N VAL A 107 -18.95 7.95 3.35
CA VAL A 107 -19.66 9.02 4.08
C VAL A 107 -19.42 8.86 5.57
N PHE A 108 -19.13 9.95 6.26
CA PHE A 108 -18.80 9.96 7.69
C PHE A 108 -19.38 11.16 8.45
N ARG A 109 -20.26 11.94 7.82
CA ARG A 109 -21.00 13.05 8.42
C ARG A 109 -22.25 13.35 7.60
N GLU A 110 -23.33 13.75 8.30
CA GLU A 110 -24.66 13.94 7.73
C GLU A 110 -24.72 15.14 6.77
N ASP A 111 -24.11 16.26 7.15
CA ASP A 111 -24.10 17.51 6.37
C ASP A 111 -23.42 17.38 4.98
N TRP A 112 -22.63 16.32 4.78
CA TRP A 112 -22.10 16.01 3.45
C TRP A 112 -23.19 15.54 2.47
N LEU A 113 -24.28 14.96 2.97
CA LEU A 113 -25.39 14.49 2.14
C LEU A 113 -26.41 15.57 1.78
N GLU A 114 -26.35 16.75 2.44
CA GLU A 114 -27.29 17.84 2.19
C GLU A 114 -27.03 18.49 0.82
N ASP A 115 -28.11 18.91 0.12
CA ASP A 115 -28.08 19.65 -1.16
C ASP A 115 -27.21 19.00 -2.26
N LEU A 116 -27.11 17.68 -2.28
CA LEU A 116 -26.45 16.97 -3.38
C LEU A 116 -27.27 17.12 -4.65
N THR A 117 -26.59 17.39 -5.75
CA THR A 117 -27.21 17.38 -7.10
C THR A 117 -26.67 16.16 -7.85
N LEU A 118 -27.50 15.13 -7.95
CA LEU A 118 -27.12 13.86 -8.55
C LEU A 118 -27.93 13.62 -9.84
N GLU A 119 -27.28 13.11 -10.85
CA GLU A 119 -27.90 12.68 -12.13
C GLU A 119 -27.97 11.14 -12.25
N ALA A 120 -27.35 10.43 -11.31
CA ALA A 120 -27.37 8.99 -11.18
C ALA A 120 -27.36 8.58 -9.69
N PRO A 121 -27.85 7.39 -9.33
CA PRO A 121 -27.81 6.93 -7.94
C PRO A 121 -26.38 6.84 -7.40
N LEU A 122 -26.14 7.45 -6.24
CA LEU A 122 -24.86 7.40 -5.52
C LEU A 122 -24.89 6.30 -4.47
N ARG A 123 -23.98 5.37 -4.58
CA ARG A 123 -23.74 4.34 -3.57
C ARG A 123 -22.81 4.88 -2.48
N ILE A 124 -23.20 4.72 -1.24
CA ILE A 124 -22.42 5.22 -0.10
C ILE A 124 -22.13 4.10 0.91
N HIS A 125 -20.93 4.16 1.49
CA HIS A 125 -20.54 3.35 2.63
C HIS A 125 -20.38 4.23 3.86
N LEU A 126 -21.17 3.95 4.88
CA LEU A 126 -21.10 4.67 6.16
C LEU A 126 -19.81 4.26 6.91
N LYS A 127 -18.96 5.22 7.16
CA LYS A 127 -17.74 5.01 7.94
C LYS A 127 -18.02 5.24 9.42
N VAL A 128 -17.68 4.25 10.24
CA VAL A 128 -17.71 4.33 11.70
C VAL A 128 -16.30 4.54 12.26
N ASP A 129 -16.11 5.54 13.08
CA ASP A 129 -14.93 5.68 13.93
C ASP A 129 -15.17 4.95 15.25
N SER A 130 -14.83 3.68 15.26
CA SER A 130 -14.93 2.86 16.47
C SER A 130 -13.73 3.05 17.43
N GLY A 131 -12.69 3.81 17.01
CA GLY A 131 -11.53 4.06 17.86
C GLY A 131 -10.25 4.38 17.08
N MET A 132 -10.27 4.42 15.73
CA MET A 132 -9.11 4.84 14.93
C MET A 132 -8.80 6.34 15.09
N GLY A 133 -9.82 7.17 15.42
CA GLY A 133 -9.67 8.61 15.65
C GLY A 133 -9.35 9.43 14.40
N ARG A 134 -9.73 8.94 13.21
CA ARG A 134 -9.38 9.58 11.93
C ARG A 134 -10.57 10.11 11.16
N LEU A 135 -11.48 9.25 10.73
CA LEU A 135 -12.72 9.57 10.03
C LEU A 135 -13.82 8.64 10.50
N GLY A 136 -15.04 9.12 10.59
CA GLY A 136 -16.20 8.28 10.89
C GLY A 136 -17.18 8.92 11.86
N ILE A 137 -18.43 8.50 11.78
CA ILE A 137 -19.44 8.76 12.81
C ILE A 137 -19.09 8.01 14.09
N ARG A 138 -19.55 8.48 15.23
CA ARG A 138 -19.16 7.94 16.54
C ARG A 138 -20.34 7.47 17.39
N THR A 139 -21.57 7.79 16.98
CA THR A 139 -22.78 7.52 17.74
C THR A 139 -23.84 6.80 16.91
N THR A 140 -24.76 6.15 17.60
CA THR A 140 -25.93 5.49 17.00
C THR A 140 -26.90 6.49 16.39
N GLU A 141 -26.98 7.68 16.96
CA GLU A 141 -27.84 8.77 16.50
C GLU A 141 -27.39 9.30 15.15
N GLU A 142 -26.07 9.51 14.96
CA GLU A 142 -25.49 9.89 13.66
C GLU A 142 -25.77 8.83 12.60
N ALA A 143 -25.59 7.55 12.94
CA ALA A 143 -25.85 6.44 12.02
C ALA A 143 -27.31 6.42 11.55
N ARG A 144 -28.26 6.56 12.48
CA ARG A 144 -29.70 6.57 12.17
C ARG A 144 -30.10 7.78 11.33
N ARG A 145 -29.52 8.96 11.55
CA ARG A 145 -29.81 10.14 10.72
C ARG A 145 -29.31 9.93 9.29
N ILE A 146 -28.11 9.44 9.09
CA ILE A 146 -27.59 9.13 7.75
C ILE A 146 -28.43 8.04 7.06
N GLU A 147 -28.83 6.99 7.78
CA GLU A 147 -29.73 5.97 7.25
C GLU A 147 -31.08 6.59 6.83
N ALA A 148 -31.65 7.46 7.66
CA ALA A 148 -32.94 8.12 7.36
C ALA A 148 -32.80 9.03 6.13
N THR A 149 -31.75 9.82 6.03
CA THR A 149 -31.47 10.67 4.86
C THR A 149 -31.37 9.85 3.60
N SER A 150 -30.60 8.75 3.61
CA SER A 150 -30.46 7.88 2.43
C SER A 150 -31.74 7.10 2.08
N THR A 151 -32.61 6.82 3.07
CA THR A 151 -33.89 6.16 2.81
C THR A 151 -34.90 7.11 2.18
N ASN A 152 -34.83 8.39 2.53
CA ASN A 152 -35.75 9.41 2.02
C ASN A 152 -35.35 9.96 0.65
N ASP A 153 -34.11 9.77 0.25
CA ASP A 153 -33.59 10.18 -1.06
C ASP A 153 -33.30 8.96 -1.94
N HIS A 154 -34.13 8.72 -2.93
CA HIS A 154 -33.98 7.60 -3.85
C HIS A 154 -32.70 7.61 -4.69
N GLN A 155 -31.98 8.72 -4.74
CA GLN A 155 -30.69 8.83 -5.39
C GLN A 155 -29.52 8.42 -4.47
N LEU A 156 -29.76 8.21 -3.18
CA LEU A 156 -28.76 7.76 -2.22
C LEU A 156 -29.00 6.29 -1.85
N GLN A 157 -27.97 5.47 -1.99
CA GLN A 157 -28.02 4.06 -1.63
C GLN A 157 -27.01 3.76 -0.53
N LEU A 158 -27.48 3.57 0.71
CA LEU A 158 -26.63 3.09 1.81
C LEU A 158 -26.26 1.63 1.54
N GLU A 159 -25.25 1.43 0.69
CA GLU A 159 -24.79 0.14 0.23
C GLU A 159 -23.97 -0.61 1.29
N GLY A 160 -23.20 0.13 2.10
CA GLY A 160 -22.34 -0.50 3.08
C GLY A 160 -22.11 0.29 4.37
N ILE A 161 -21.56 -0.41 5.37
CA ILE A 161 -21.07 0.18 6.62
C ILE A 161 -19.76 -0.47 7.02
N TYR A 162 -18.80 0.33 7.53
CA TYR A 162 -17.50 -0.21 7.89
C TYR A 162 -16.76 0.57 8.97
N THR A 163 -15.79 -0.09 9.58
CA THR A 163 -14.79 0.52 10.46
C THR A 163 -13.36 0.19 10.03
N HIS A 164 -12.38 0.66 10.78
CA HIS A 164 -10.97 0.32 10.60
C HIS A 164 -10.31 0.17 11.97
N PHE A 165 -9.67 -0.97 12.18
CA PHE A 165 -9.01 -1.27 13.43
C PHE A 165 -7.62 -0.61 13.51
N ALA A 166 -7.31 -0.07 14.66
CA ALA A 166 -6.06 0.62 14.92
C ALA A 166 -4.94 -0.33 15.37
N THR A 167 -5.31 -1.45 16.01
CA THR A 167 -4.38 -2.37 16.70
C THR A 167 -4.58 -3.83 16.28
N ALA A 168 -5.15 -4.08 15.09
CA ALA A 168 -5.34 -5.45 14.60
C ALA A 168 -4.02 -6.19 14.31
N ASP A 169 -2.93 -5.46 14.20
CA ASP A 169 -1.56 -5.91 13.97
C ASP A 169 -0.70 -5.97 15.24
N GLN A 170 -1.35 -6.01 16.42
CA GLN A 170 -0.74 -6.18 17.73
C GLN A 170 -1.21 -7.50 18.37
N LEU A 171 -0.38 -8.09 19.24
CA LEU A 171 -0.74 -9.29 19.98
C LEU A 171 -1.74 -9.01 21.10
N GLU A 172 -1.72 -7.79 21.64
CA GLU A 172 -2.69 -7.32 22.63
C GLU A 172 -4.00 -6.96 21.94
N THR A 173 -5.13 -7.61 22.28
CA THR A 173 -6.40 -7.53 21.57
C THR A 173 -7.47 -6.68 22.24
N SER A 174 -7.28 -6.23 23.47
CA SER A 174 -8.35 -5.57 24.24
C SER A 174 -8.91 -4.31 23.55
N TYR A 175 -8.05 -3.49 22.97
CA TYR A 175 -8.49 -2.31 22.22
C TYR A 175 -9.20 -2.66 20.92
N PHE A 176 -8.73 -3.66 20.23
CA PHE A 176 -9.38 -4.22 19.04
C PHE A 176 -10.79 -4.73 19.36
N GLU A 177 -10.97 -5.47 20.47
CA GLU A 177 -12.28 -5.98 20.93
C GLU A 177 -13.23 -4.84 21.29
N GLN A 178 -12.74 -3.79 21.95
CA GLN A 178 -13.53 -2.58 22.24
C GLN A 178 -14.00 -1.90 20.95
N GLN A 179 -13.12 -1.78 19.94
CA GLN A 179 -13.47 -1.22 18.64
C GLN A 179 -14.56 -2.05 17.95
N LEU A 180 -14.43 -3.37 17.99
CA LEU A 180 -15.41 -4.28 17.40
C LEU A 180 -16.77 -4.17 18.10
N ALA A 181 -16.81 -4.19 19.42
CA ALA A 181 -18.04 -4.04 20.20
C ALA A 181 -18.75 -2.71 19.93
N LYS A 182 -17.99 -1.61 19.85
CA LYS A 182 -18.55 -0.30 19.50
C LYS A 182 -19.13 -0.30 18.08
N PHE A 183 -18.41 -0.88 17.11
CA PHE A 183 -18.91 -1.01 15.75
C PHE A 183 -20.22 -1.81 15.69
N GLN A 184 -20.28 -2.96 16.36
CA GLN A 184 -21.48 -3.80 16.43
C GLN A 184 -22.66 -3.07 17.05
N THR A 185 -22.44 -2.27 18.11
CA THR A 185 -23.47 -1.43 18.72
C THR A 185 -24.08 -0.44 17.72
N ILE A 186 -23.23 0.20 16.90
CA ILE A 186 -23.70 1.13 15.86
C ILE A 186 -24.40 0.37 14.73
N LEU A 187 -23.83 -0.74 14.26
CA LEU A 187 -24.45 -1.58 13.22
C LEU A 187 -25.86 -2.04 13.61
N THR A 188 -26.02 -2.56 14.82
CA THR A 188 -27.33 -3.04 15.31
C THR A 188 -28.32 -1.93 15.58
N SER A 189 -27.92 -0.67 15.60
CA SER A 189 -28.81 0.49 15.73
C SER A 189 -29.53 0.87 14.43
N LEU A 190 -29.02 0.42 13.28
CA LEU A 190 -29.66 0.65 11.98
C LEU A 190 -30.94 -0.16 11.86
N LYS A 191 -31.95 0.39 11.19
CA LYS A 191 -33.22 -0.31 10.90
C LYS A 191 -33.04 -1.40 9.86
N ASN A 192 -32.21 -1.12 8.84
CA ASN A 192 -31.90 -2.05 7.76
C ASN A 192 -30.41 -2.32 7.76
N ARG A 193 -30.05 -3.61 7.74
CA ARG A 193 -28.64 -3.98 7.57
C ARG A 193 -28.21 -3.64 6.14
N PRO A 194 -27.16 -2.84 5.93
CA PRO A 194 -26.61 -2.60 4.60
C PRO A 194 -26.15 -3.90 3.92
N THR A 195 -26.08 -3.90 2.59
CA THR A 195 -25.62 -5.05 1.80
C THR A 195 -24.24 -5.49 2.21
N TYR A 196 -23.33 -4.54 2.42
CA TYR A 196 -21.96 -4.83 2.81
C TYR A 196 -21.64 -4.30 4.20
N VAL A 197 -21.27 -5.19 5.08
CA VAL A 197 -20.63 -4.89 6.36
C VAL A 197 -19.20 -5.36 6.29
N HIS A 198 -18.22 -4.46 6.47
CA HIS A 198 -16.82 -4.84 6.37
C HIS A 198 -15.94 -4.13 7.41
N THR A 199 -15.14 -4.89 8.13
CA THR A 199 -14.29 -4.34 9.20
C THR A 199 -12.81 -4.65 9.01
N ALA A 200 -12.50 -5.85 8.52
CA ALA A 200 -11.15 -6.39 8.49
C ALA A 200 -10.26 -5.67 7.45
N ASN A 201 -9.08 -5.22 7.91
CA ASN A 201 -7.90 -4.92 7.12
C ASN A 201 -7.04 -6.20 6.99
N SER A 202 -5.87 -6.14 6.36
CA SER A 202 -4.99 -7.30 6.20
C SER A 202 -4.67 -8.01 7.52
N ALA A 203 -4.32 -7.28 8.57
CA ALA A 203 -3.99 -7.87 9.86
C ALA A 203 -5.20 -8.58 10.48
N ALA A 204 -6.35 -7.90 10.52
CA ALA A 204 -7.57 -8.48 11.06
C ALA A 204 -8.03 -9.71 10.27
N SER A 205 -7.94 -9.70 8.94
CA SER A 205 -8.34 -10.86 8.13
C SER A 205 -7.42 -12.06 8.31
N LEU A 206 -6.11 -11.83 8.42
CA LEU A 206 -5.13 -12.89 8.65
C LEU A 206 -5.30 -13.57 10.01
N LEU A 207 -5.55 -12.79 11.07
CA LEU A 207 -5.57 -13.29 12.45
C LEU A 207 -6.98 -13.63 12.96
N GLN A 208 -8.02 -12.98 12.43
CA GLN A 208 -9.41 -13.04 12.89
C GLN A 208 -10.40 -13.16 11.72
N PRO A 209 -10.32 -14.20 10.87
CA PRO A 209 -11.11 -14.27 9.63
C PRO A 209 -12.62 -14.21 9.86
N GLN A 210 -13.11 -14.61 11.06
CA GLN A 210 -14.52 -14.60 11.41
C GLN A 210 -15.15 -13.21 11.52
N ILE A 211 -14.35 -12.13 11.57
CA ILE A 211 -14.86 -10.76 11.66
C ILE A 211 -14.91 -10.05 10.31
N GLY A 212 -14.68 -10.74 9.21
CA GLY A 212 -14.77 -10.20 7.85
C GLY A 212 -16.16 -9.70 7.50
N PHE A 213 -17.20 -10.23 8.14
CA PHE A 213 -18.62 -10.03 7.79
C PHE A 213 -18.88 -10.39 6.33
N ASP A 214 -19.17 -9.41 5.46
CA ASP A 214 -19.45 -9.65 4.03
C ASP A 214 -18.22 -9.46 3.14
N ALA A 215 -17.22 -8.70 3.61
CA ALA A 215 -15.99 -8.49 2.85
C ALA A 215 -14.80 -8.11 3.74
N ILE A 216 -13.61 -8.46 3.26
CA ILE A 216 -12.33 -7.98 3.80
C ILE A 216 -11.68 -6.97 2.84
N ARG A 217 -10.84 -6.08 3.38
CA ARG A 217 -10.03 -5.14 2.60
C ARG A 217 -8.56 -5.57 2.68
N PHE A 218 -8.15 -6.39 1.71
CA PHE A 218 -6.82 -6.99 1.68
C PHE A 218 -5.83 -6.04 1.00
N GLY A 219 -4.93 -5.46 1.78
CA GLY A 219 -3.96 -4.46 1.34
C GLY A 219 -2.53 -4.98 1.42
N ILE A 220 -1.77 -4.54 2.43
CA ILE A 220 -0.32 -4.76 2.52
C ILE A 220 0.10 -6.22 2.33
N SER A 221 -0.67 -7.15 2.84
CA SER A 221 -0.34 -8.59 2.76
C SER A 221 -0.59 -9.17 1.37
N MET A 222 -1.41 -8.52 0.53
CA MET A 222 -1.52 -8.87 -0.89
C MET A 222 -0.18 -8.68 -1.62
N TYR A 223 0.61 -7.69 -1.19
CA TYR A 223 1.94 -7.40 -1.74
C TYR A 223 3.06 -8.23 -1.10
N GLY A 224 2.70 -9.16 -0.20
CA GLY A 224 3.65 -10.04 0.47
C GLY A 224 4.40 -9.38 1.63
N LEU A 225 3.87 -8.29 2.15
CA LEU A 225 4.44 -7.57 3.28
C LEU A 225 3.63 -7.80 4.55
N THR A 226 4.34 -7.97 5.66
CA THR A 226 3.72 -8.18 6.97
C THR A 226 3.10 -6.88 7.48
N PRO A 227 1.87 -6.90 8.04
CA PRO A 227 1.24 -5.72 8.62
C PRO A 227 2.05 -5.08 9.75
N SER A 228 2.69 -5.89 10.59
CA SER A 228 3.68 -5.48 11.58
C SER A 228 4.68 -6.61 11.85
N THR A 229 5.85 -6.27 12.40
CA THR A 229 6.84 -7.26 12.82
C THR A 229 6.36 -8.10 14.00
N GLU A 230 5.49 -7.54 14.85
CA GLU A 230 4.95 -8.17 16.04
C GLU A 230 4.15 -9.44 15.75
N ILE A 231 3.35 -9.42 14.66
CA ILE A 231 2.50 -10.56 14.28
C ILE A 231 3.15 -11.51 13.27
N LYS A 232 4.38 -11.26 12.84
CA LYS A 232 5.04 -12.01 11.75
C LYS A 232 5.04 -13.52 11.98
N THR A 233 5.29 -13.96 13.21
CA THR A 233 5.31 -15.38 13.57
C THR A 233 3.93 -16.01 13.76
N SER A 234 2.88 -15.19 13.82
CA SER A 234 1.48 -15.60 14.00
C SER A 234 0.71 -15.66 12.68
N LEU A 235 1.36 -15.35 11.56
CA LEU A 235 0.71 -15.40 10.25
C LEU A 235 0.35 -16.84 9.89
N PRO A 236 -0.82 -17.06 9.30
CA PRO A 236 -1.33 -18.40 8.99
C PRO A 236 -0.65 -19.06 7.78
N PHE A 237 0.04 -18.26 6.97
CA PHE A 237 0.82 -18.70 5.81
C PHE A 237 1.95 -17.72 5.55
N GLU A 238 2.95 -18.17 4.81
CA GLU A 238 4.06 -17.31 4.37
C GLU A 238 3.59 -16.30 3.32
N LEU A 239 3.91 -15.03 3.53
CA LEU A 239 3.68 -13.96 2.56
C LEU A 239 4.86 -13.89 1.59
N LYS A 240 4.57 -13.84 0.29
CA LYS A 240 5.57 -13.73 -0.78
C LYS A 240 5.72 -12.27 -1.21
N PRO A 241 6.85 -11.60 -0.91
CA PRO A 241 7.09 -10.23 -1.35
C PRO A 241 7.03 -10.12 -2.87
N ALA A 242 6.27 -9.16 -3.37
CA ALA A 242 6.05 -8.99 -4.80
C ALA A 242 6.98 -7.95 -5.44
N LEU A 243 7.66 -7.11 -4.65
CA LEU A 243 8.47 -6.01 -5.15
C LEU A 243 9.96 -6.24 -4.91
N ALA A 244 10.76 -6.04 -5.97
CA ALA A 244 12.20 -5.91 -5.88
C ALA A 244 12.66 -4.63 -6.58
N LEU A 245 13.68 -3.95 -6.03
CA LEU A 245 14.27 -2.72 -6.55
C LEU A 245 15.73 -2.95 -6.92
N TYR A 246 16.03 -2.73 -8.19
CA TYR A 246 17.33 -2.92 -8.78
C TYR A 246 17.86 -1.66 -9.47
N THR A 247 19.20 -1.59 -9.57
CA THR A 247 19.89 -0.61 -10.38
C THR A 247 21.19 -1.21 -10.91
N GLU A 248 21.91 -0.46 -11.77
CA GLU A 248 23.25 -0.83 -12.23
C GLU A 248 24.24 0.26 -11.89
N MET A 249 25.51 -0.11 -11.74
CA MET A 249 26.59 0.83 -11.54
C MET A 249 26.86 1.62 -12.82
N VAL A 250 26.73 2.94 -12.79
CA VAL A 250 27.01 3.79 -13.96
C VAL A 250 28.45 4.28 -14.00
N HIS A 251 29.17 4.20 -12.89
CA HIS A 251 30.57 4.58 -12.77
C HIS A 251 31.22 3.80 -11.62
N VAL A 252 32.33 3.17 -11.87
CA VAL A 252 33.19 2.48 -10.88
C VAL A 252 34.57 3.14 -10.89
N LYS A 253 35.08 3.46 -9.69
CA LYS A 253 36.43 4.08 -9.54
C LYS A 253 37.05 3.71 -8.21
N GLU A 254 38.36 3.86 -8.16
CA GLU A 254 39.13 3.79 -6.92
C GLU A 254 39.26 5.18 -6.29
N LEU A 255 39.08 5.27 -4.99
CA LEU A 255 39.40 6.44 -4.17
C LEU A 255 40.77 6.24 -3.54
N ALA A 256 41.60 7.30 -3.53
CA ALA A 256 42.80 7.33 -2.73
C ALA A 256 42.45 7.69 -1.26
N ARG A 257 43.34 7.32 -0.35
CA ARG A 257 43.24 7.76 1.04
C ARG A 257 43.12 9.30 1.12
N GLY A 258 42.11 9.80 1.80
CA GLY A 258 41.84 11.23 1.97
C GLY A 258 40.83 11.80 0.96
N ASP A 259 40.46 11.05 -0.09
CA ASP A 259 39.40 11.47 -1.01
C ASP A 259 38.06 11.47 -0.30
N SER A 260 37.25 12.47 -0.57
CA SER A 260 35.92 12.62 0.04
C SER A 260 34.79 12.37 -0.95
N VAL A 261 33.61 11.97 -0.44
CA VAL A 261 32.45 11.56 -1.22
C VAL A 261 31.22 12.39 -0.87
N SER A 262 30.51 12.82 -1.92
CA SER A 262 29.18 13.44 -1.86
C SER A 262 29.13 14.82 -1.17
N TYR A 263 27.92 15.39 -1.08
CA TYR A 263 27.67 16.70 -0.49
C TYR A 263 28.10 16.77 0.97
N GLY A 264 28.88 17.83 1.29
CA GLY A 264 29.40 18.07 2.63
C GLY A 264 30.57 17.17 3.01
N ALA A 265 31.14 16.40 2.05
CA ALA A 265 32.30 15.52 2.27
C ALA A 265 32.17 14.67 3.56
N THR A 266 30.97 14.12 3.78
CA THR A 266 30.63 13.39 5.03
C THR A 266 31.24 12.02 5.13
N TYR A 267 31.80 11.52 4.04
CA TYR A 267 32.63 10.30 3.97
C TYR A 267 34.00 10.68 3.43
N THR A 268 35.04 10.17 4.04
CA THR A 268 36.44 10.30 3.58
C THR A 268 37.09 8.94 3.61
N ALA A 269 37.68 8.55 2.49
CA ALA A 269 38.39 7.27 2.33
C ALA A 269 39.59 7.22 3.30
N THR A 270 39.64 6.17 4.13
CA THR A 270 40.75 5.96 5.09
C THR A 270 41.93 5.17 4.50
N GLU A 271 41.69 4.52 3.37
CA GLU A 271 42.65 3.72 2.58
C GLU A 271 42.29 3.81 1.09
N ARG A 272 42.96 3.06 0.24
CA ARG A 272 42.50 2.86 -1.16
C ARG A 272 41.27 1.96 -1.16
N GLU A 273 40.19 2.40 -1.80
CA GLU A 273 38.92 1.64 -1.82
C GLU A 273 38.15 1.85 -3.12
N TRP A 274 37.46 0.81 -3.57
CA TRP A 274 36.55 0.87 -4.72
C TRP A 274 35.21 1.43 -4.35
N VAL A 275 34.67 2.29 -5.21
CA VAL A 275 33.32 2.85 -5.06
C VAL A 275 32.56 2.83 -6.38
N ALA A 276 31.24 2.76 -6.30
CA ALA A 276 30.38 2.88 -7.46
C ALA A 276 29.35 3.98 -7.28
N THR A 277 28.96 4.62 -8.38
CA THR A 277 27.84 5.53 -8.48
C THR A 277 26.63 4.79 -9.05
N LEU A 278 25.49 4.88 -8.38
CA LEU A 278 24.20 4.34 -8.75
C LEU A 278 23.28 5.48 -9.24
N PRO A 279 22.54 5.32 -10.35
CA PRO A 279 21.67 6.36 -10.90
C PRO A 279 20.29 6.35 -10.24
N ILE A 280 20.25 6.41 -8.91
CA ILE A 280 19.04 6.49 -8.08
C ILE A 280 19.33 7.40 -6.89
N GLY A 281 18.36 8.21 -6.50
CA GLY A 281 18.47 9.11 -5.36
C GLY A 281 17.13 9.49 -4.75
N TYR A 282 17.12 10.57 -3.93
CA TYR A 282 15.92 10.91 -3.18
C TYR A 282 14.74 11.40 -4.06
N ALA A 283 14.98 11.86 -5.29
CA ALA A 283 13.92 12.16 -6.24
C ALA A 283 13.20 10.92 -6.77
N ASP A 284 13.71 9.73 -6.49
CA ASP A 284 13.13 8.45 -6.85
C ASP A 284 12.43 7.75 -5.68
N GLY A 285 12.63 8.27 -4.45
CA GLY A 285 12.15 7.66 -3.23
C GLY A 285 13.26 7.05 -2.35
N LEU A 286 14.50 6.98 -2.82
CA LEU A 286 15.65 6.57 -2.00
C LEU A 286 16.08 7.75 -1.11
N ILE A 287 15.34 8.00 -0.03
CA ILE A 287 15.50 9.19 0.80
C ILE A 287 16.89 9.31 1.43
N ARG A 288 17.25 10.52 1.89
CA ARG A 288 18.59 10.81 2.43
C ARG A 288 18.99 9.96 3.64
N HIS A 289 18.03 9.46 4.39
CA HIS A 289 18.28 8.58 5.54
C HIS A 289 18.82 7.19 5.14
N TYR A 290 18.78 6.82 3.85
CA TYR A 290 19.50 5.63 3.37
C TYR A 290 21.04 5.74 3.41
N SER A 291 21.61 6.90 3.72
CA SER A 291 23.07 7.03 3.94
C SER A 291 23.51 6.10 5.08
N GLY A 292 24.42 5.16 4.80
CA GLY A 292 24.86 4.11 5.73
C GLY A 292 24.12 2.78 5.62
N PHE A 293 22.97 2.72 4.93
CA PHE A 293 22.29 1.47 4.61
C PHE A 293 23.15 0.61 3.67
N HIS A 294 22.87 -0.69 3.64
CA HIS A 294 23.57 -1.62 2.76
C HIS A 294 22.70 -2.03 1.58
N VAL A 295 23.32 -2.25 0.44
CA VAL A 295 22.76 -2.88 -0.77
C VAL A 295 23.53 -4.15 -1.07
N LEU A 296 23.03 -5.01 -1.97
CA LEU A 296 23.76 -6.21 -2.40
C LEU A 296 24.39 -5.99 -3.77
N VAL A 297 25.62 -6.48 -3.89
CA VAL A 297 26.38 -6.57 -5.14
C VAL A 297 26.98 -7.96 -5.23
N ASP A 298 26.52 -8.77 -6.17
CA ASP A 298 26.98 -10.17 -6.33
C ASP A 298 26.83 -10.99 -5.02
N GLY A 299 25.73 -10.71 -4.26
CA GLY A 299 25.45 -11.31 -2.95
C GLY A 299 26.23 -10.71 -1.79
N GLU A 300 27.17 -9.79 -1.99
CA GLU A 300 27.94 -9.15 -0.92
C GLU A 300 27.31 -7.81 -0.49
N LEU A 301 27.36 -7.51 0.81
CA LEU A 301 26.86 -6.25 1.35
C LEU A 301 27.80 -5.09 1.00
N ALA A 302 27.24 -4.03 0.40
CA ALA A 302 27.94 -2.80 0.03
C ALA A 302 27.25 -1.60 0.68
N PRO A 303 27.93 -0.86 1.59
CA PRO A 303 27.31 0.27 2.29
C PRO A 303 27.16 1.49 1.36
N ILE A 304 26.05 2.21 1.53
CA ILE A 304 25.85 3.53 0.94
C ILE A 304 26.74 4.51 1.72
N ILE A 305 27.66 5.16 1.04
CA ILE A 305 28.62 6.11 1.63
C ILE A 305 28.34 7.54 1.21
N GLY A 306 28.65 8.47 2.10
CA GLY A 306 28.31 9.88 1.90
C GLY A 306 26.80 10.11 1.92
N ARG A 307 26.36 11.27 1.48
CA ARG A 307 24.94 11.64 1.42
C ARG A 307 24.30 11.17 0.12
N VAL A 308 23.12 10.55 0.21
CA VAL A 308 22.27 10.31 -0.97
C VAL A 308 21.96 11.64 -1.64
N CYS A 309 22.22 11.74 -2.95
CA CYS A 309 21.94 12.93 -3.77
C CYS A 309 20.53 12.87 -4.38
N MET A 310 20.15 13.89 -5.15
CA MET A 310 18.82 13.95 -5.79
C MET A 310 18.62 12.76 -6.75
N ASP A 311 19.60 12.47 -7.60
CA ASP A 311 19.48 11.51 -8.70
C ASP A 311 20.53 10.40 -8.64
N GLN A 312 21.44 10.42 -7.67
CA GLN A 312 22.56 9.50 -7.56
C GLN A 312 22.88 9.13 -6.12
N THR A 313 23.42 7.94 -5.96
CA THR A 313 23.88 7.41 -4.67
C THR A 313 25.24 6.73 -4.88
N ILE A 314 26.10 6.79 -3.88
CA ILE A 314 27.45 6.20 -3.95
C ILE A 314 27.52 5.08 -2.94
N ILE A 315 28.08 3.93 -3.37
CA ILE A 315 28.33 2.78 -2.51
C ILE A 315 29.81 2.46 -2.46
N LYS A 316 30.29 1.94 -1.32
CA LYS A 316 31.63 1.33 -1.21
C LYS A 316 31.52 -0.12 -1.62
N LEU A 317 32.45 -0.54 -2.48
CA LEU A 317 32.48 -1.88 -3.01
C LEU A 317 33.47 -2.76 -2.21
N PRO A 318 33.21 -4.07 -2.05
CA PRO A 318 34.14 -4.99 -1.41
C PRO A 318 35.38 -5.26 -2.27
N ARG A 319 35.28 -5.08 -3.59
CA ARG A 319 36.33 -5.25 -4.60
C ARG A 319 35.99 -4.43 -5.85
N GLU A 320 36.86 -4.49 -6.86
CA GLU A 320 36.53 -3.94 -8.17
C GLU A 320 35.39 -4.71 -8.85
N PHE A 321 34.47 -3.97 -9.45
CA PHE A 321 33.39 -4.48 -10.31
C PHE A 321 33.39 -3.75 -11.64
N GLN A 322 32.75 -4.33 -12.64
CA GLN A 322 32.56 -3.66 -13.92
C GLN A 322 31.40 -2.66 -13.86
N THR A 323 31.52 -1.55 -14.56
CA THR A 323 30.37 -0.67 -14.84
C THR A 323 29.29 -1.48 -15.55
N GLY A 324 28.00 -1.29 -15.16
CA GLY A 324 26.89 -2.10 -15.61
C GLY A 324 26.58 -3.30 -14.69
N SER A 325 27.38 -3.58 -13.67
CA SER A 325 27.05 -4.62 -12.69
C SER A 325 25.77 -4.26 -11.95
N LYS A 326 24.89 -5.27 -11.76
CA LYS A 326 23.62 -5.16 -11.04
C LYS A 326 23.86 -4.88 -9.56
N VAL A 327 23.02 -4.05 -8.99
CA VAL A 327 22.94 -3.76 -7.56
C VAL A 327 21.51 -3.97 -7.09
N THR A 328 21.33 -4.74 -6.04
CA THR A 328 20.03 -5.02 -5.43
C THR A 328 19.85 -4.13 -4.20
N ILE A 329 18.84 -3.26 -4.24
CA ILE A 329 18.51 -2.36 -3.13
C ILE A 329 17.46 -3.01 -2.23
N ILE A 330 16.45 -3.64 -2.82
CA ILE A 330 15.45 -4.49 -2.16
C ILE A 330 15.29 -5.72 -3.06
N GLY A 331 15.38 -6.91 -2.51
CA GLY A 331 15.25 -8.16 -3.24
C GLY A 331 16.36 -9.16 -2.93
N GLU A 332 16.43 -10.19 -3.75
CA GLU A 332 17.41 -11.29 -3.63
C GLU A 332 18.59 -11.10 -4.60
N ASP A 333 19.79 -11.46 -4.14
CA ASP A 333 20.99 -11.52 -4.93
C ASP A 333 21.93 -12.62 -4.40
N ASN A 334 22.20 -13.65 -5.24
CA ASN A 334 23.06 -14.79 -4.91
C ASN A 334 22.79 -15.41 -3.52
N GLY A 335 21.50 -15.61 -3.17
CA GLY A 335 21.07 -16.25 -1.94
C GLY A 335 21.04 -15.34 -0.70
N ASN A 336 21.46 -14.08 -0.82
CA ASN A 336 21.27 -13.07 0.21
C ASN A 336 20.07 -12.17 -0.16
N VAL A 337 19.35 -11.66 0.85
CA VAL A 337 18.12 -10.91 0.66
C VAL A 337 18.18 -9.61 1.47
N ILE A 338 17.73 -8.52 0.86
CA ILE A 338 17.37 -7.27 1.57
C ILE A 338 15.87 -7.08 1.37
N THR A 339 15.13 -7.06 2.47
CA THR A 339 13.67 -6.89 2.45
C THR A 339 13.26 -5.42 2.61
N ALA A 340 12.00 -5.12 2.28
CA ALA A 340 11.42 -3.82 2.62
C ALA A 340 11.32 -3.62 4.16
N ASP A 341 11.24 -4.70 4.93
CA ASP A 341 11.27 -4.65 6.41
C ASP A 341 12.67 -4.25 6.92
N ASP A 342 13.76 -4.75 6.31
CA ASP A 342 15.13 -4.34 6.68
C ASP A 342 15.35 -2.85 6.41
N ALA A 343 14.88 -2.37 5.26
CA ALA A 343 14.93 -0.96 4.92
C ALA A 343 14.09 -0.12 5.91
N ALA A 344 12.87 -0.56 6.23
CA ALA A 344 11.98 0.11 7.18
C ALA A 344 12.60 0.18 8.58
N GLN A 345 13.17 -0.92 9.06
CA GLN A 345 13.86 -0.96 10.34
C GLN A 345 15.04 0.01 10.39
N TYR A 346 15.85 0.05 9.34
CA TYR A 346 16.98 0.99 9.26
C TYR A 346 16.54 2.45 9.25
N LEU A 347 15.42 2.74 8.58
CA LEU A 347 14.88 4.09 8.43
C LEU A 347 13.99 4.54 9.60
N ASP A 348 13.79 3.69 10.62
CA ASP A 348 12.86 3.91 11.74
C ASP A 348 11.43 4.22 11.25
N THR A 349 10.93 3.38 10.34
CA THR A 349 9.59 3.49 9.75
C THR A 349 8.97 2.10 9.50
N ILE A 350 7.94 2.03 8.64
CA ILE A 350 7.25 0.79 8.28
C ILE A 350 7.42 0.46 6.78
N ASN A 351 7.32 -0.82 6.44
CA ASN A 351 7.46 -1.32 5.07
C ASN A 351 6.50 -0.67 4.07
N TYR A 352 5.31 -0.24 4.53
CA TYR A 352 4.33 0.52 3.75
C TYR A 352 4.93 1.81 3.19
N GLU A 353 5.62 2.59 4.03
CA GLU A 353 6.22 3.85 3.61
C GLU A 353 7.36 3.61 2.64
N VAL A 354 8.20 2.62 2.90
CA VAL A 354 9.32 2.25 2.02
C VAL A 354 8.84 2.03 0.59
N THR A 355 7.82 1.21 0.40
CA THR A 355 7.32 0.89 -0.96
C THR A 355 6.52 2.04 -1.57
N CYS A 356 5.72 2.76 -0.78
CA CYS A 356 4.92 3.90 -1.26
C CYS A 356 5.77 5.11 -1.69
N LEU A 357 6.97 5.28 -1.13
CA LEU A 357 7.89 6.36 -1.51
C LEU A 357 8.52 6.14 -2.89
N LEU A 358 8.59 4.90 -3.38
CA LEU A 358 9.11 4.60 -4.71
C LEU A 358 8.17 5.17 -5.78
N ASN A 359 8.57 6.26 -6.40
CA ASN A 359 7.72 7.01 -7.31
C ASN A 359 7.77 6.51 -8.77
N GLU A 360 6.97 7.13 -9.64
CA GLU A 360 6.80 6.74 -11.03
C GLU A 360 8.01 7.04 -11.95
N ARG A 361 9.04 7.73 -11.45
CA ARG A 361 10.30 7.87 -12.20
C ARG A 361 11.00 6.53 -12.40
N ILE A 362 10.78 5.56 -11.50
CA ILE A 362 11.33 4.21 -11.62
C ILE A 362 10.34 3.36 -12.42
N PRO A 363 10.72 2.83 -13.60
CA PRO A 363 9.85 1.95 -14.38
C PRO A 363 9.57 0.65 -13.62
N ARG A 364 8.33 0.15 -13.72
CA ARG A 364 7.92 -1.16 -13.20
C ARG A 364 7.93 -2.18 -14.33
N LYS A 365 8.59 -3.31 -14.10
CA LYS A 365 8.60 -4.49 -14.96
C LYS A 365 7.75 -5.56 -14.28
N TYR A 366 6.65 -5.94 -14.90
CA TYR A 366 5.74 -6.95 -14.35
C TYR A 366 6.14 -8.32 -14.85
N LEU A 367 6.42 -9.24 -13.92
CA LEU A 367 6.85 -10.60 -14.18
C LEU A 367 5.66 -11.56 -14.00
N HIS A 368 5.62 -12.64 -14.81
CA HIS A 368 4.66 -13.78 -14.72
C HIS A 368 3.19 -13.37 -14.78
#